data_c7881d04eeca4a06dab2b030d1077fc5
#
_entry.id   c7881d04eeca4a06dab2b030d1077fc5
#
_cell.length_a   1.000
_cell.length_b   1.000
_cell.length_c   1.000
_cell.angle_alpha   90.00
_cell.angle_beta   90.00
_cell.angle_gamma   90.00
#
_symmetry.space_group_name_H-M   'P 1'
#
loop_
_entity.id
_entity.type
_entity.pdbx_description
1 polymer ?
#
loop_
_entity_poly.entity_id
_entity_poly.type
_entity_poly.pdbx_seq_one_letter_code
_entity_poly.pdbx_strand_id
1 'polypeptide(L)'
;MIRQKSRGLLIVVSGPSGAGKDTVCNKVVEDMKDTKISISMTSREPRGKEQDGVEYYFVTKEEFEEKIKNDEFLEYAVVHNNQYYGTPKAKIEEDISKGKNIILVIDIQGALKIKEILPEALFIFIMPPSMEELKDRLIKRGTESKKKILER
;
A
#
# COMPACT_ATOMS: atom_id res chain seq x y z
N MET A 1 36.68 11.16 -2.05
CA MET A 1 35.44 11.47 -2.77
C MET A 1 34.23 11.05 -1.91
N ILE A 2 33.51 12.02 -1.39
CA ILE A 2 32.30 11.72 -0.61
C ILE A 2 31.20 11.36 -1.60
N ARG A 3 30.80 10.08 -1.65
CA ARG A 3 29.63 9.68 -2.42
C ARG A 3 28.39 10.29 -1.75
N GLN A 4 27.76 11.25 -2.38
CA GLN A 4 26.43 11.66 -1.98
C GLN A 4 25.51 10.42 -2.12
N LYS A 5 24.88 10.07 -1.01
CA LYS A 5 23.89 8.99 -1.01
C LYS A 5 22.75 9.43 -1.93
N SER A 6 22.52 8.71 -3.02
CA SER A 6 21.40 9.01 -3.92
C SER A 6 20.07 8.84 -3.19
N ARG A 7 19.07 9.62 -3.60
CA ARG A 7 17.71 9.46 -3.07
C ARG A 7 17.20 8.06 -3.39
N GLY A 8 16.39 7.52 -2.50
CA GLY A 8 15.69 6.26 -2.73
C GLY A 8 14.57 6.42 -3.75
N LEU A 9 13.99 5.30 -4.15
CA LEU A 9 12.87 5.24 -5.09
C LEU A 9 11.55 5.05 -4.34
N LEU A 10 10.50 5.69 -4.84
CA LEU A 10 9.14 5.33 -4.50
C LEU A 10 8.65 4.32 -5.54
N ILE A 11 8.27 3.14 -5.09
CA ILE A 11 7.82 2.04 -5.94
C ILE A 11 6.37 1.74 -5.60
N VAL A 12 5.47 1.94 -6.54
CA VAL A 12 4.04 1.69 -6.36
C VAL A 12 3.70 0.35 -7.01
N VAL A 13 3.27 -0.61 -6.19
CA VAL A 13 2.89 -1.94 -6.64
C VAL A 13 1.38 -2.08 -6.53
N SER A 14 0.73 -2.39 -7.64
CA SER A 14 -0.71 -2.56 -7.71
C SER A 14 -1.06 -3.83 -8.48
N GLY A 15 -2.32 -4.15 -8.53
CA GLY A 15 -2.85 -5.34 -9.18
C GLY A 15 -4.07 -5.85 -8.44
N PRO A 16 -4.81 -6.81 -8.99
CA PRO A 16 -6.00 -7.35 -8.33
C PRO A 16 -5.65 -8.11 -7.04
N SER A 17 -6.61 -8.18 -6.12
CA SER A 17 -6.48 -9.01 -4.92
C SER A 17 -6.19 -10.46 -5.33
N GLY A 18 -5.26 -11.12 -4.64
CA GLY A 18 -4.88 -12.50 -4.96
C GLY A 18 -3.85 -12.63 -6.07
N ALA A 19 -3.36 -11.53 -6.64
CA ALA A 19 -2.32 -11.57 -7.67
C ALA A 19 -0.93 -11.91 -7.12
N GLY A 20 -0.75 -11.88 -5.80
CA GLY A 20 0.52 -12.18 -5.16
C GLY A 20 1.37 -10.96 -4.84
N LYS A 21 0.77 -9.77 -4.76
CA LYS A 21 1.48 -8.51 -4.46
C LYS A 21 2.29 -8.60 -3.17
N ASP A 22 1.65 -9.00 -2.08
CA ASP A 22 2.29 -9.05 -0.76
C ASP A 22 3.44 -10.07 -0.74
N THR A 23 3.25 -11.23 -1.36
CA THR A 23 4.26 -12.27 -1.44
C THR A 23 5.51 -11.78 -2.17
N VAL A 24 5.32 -11.14 -3.32
CA VAL A 24 6.42 -10.59 -4.12
C VAL A 24 7.12 -9.47 -3.37
N CYS A 25 6.37 -8.53 -2.80
CA CYS A 25 6.94 -7.39 -2.10
C CYS A 25 7.71 -7.80 -0.84
N ASN A 26 7.19 -8.76 -0.07
CA ASN A 26 7.89 -9.28 1.10
C ASN A 26 9.21 -9.94 0.71
N LYS A 27 9.24 -10.68 -0.40
CA LYS A 27 10.46 -11.31 -0.89
C LYS A 27 11.50 -10.28 -1.32
N VAL A 28 11.07 -9.23 -1.99
CA VAL A 28 11.96 -8.14 -2.40
C VAL A 28 12.59 -7.46 -1.18
N VAL A 29 11.80 -7.19 -0.14
CA VAL A 29 12.30 -6.57 1.10
C VAL A 29 13.31 -7.46 1.82
N GLU A 30 13.10 -8.78 1.82
CA GLU A 30 14.07 -9.73 2.37
C GLU A 30 15.41 -9.71 1.62
N ASP A 31 15.37 -9.59 0.30
CA ASP A 31 16.55 -9.73 -0.55
C ASP A 31 17.30 -8.40 -0.78
N MET A 32 16.65 -7.26 -0.58
CA MET A 32 17.22 -5.94 -0.86
C MET A 32 17.35 -5.11 0.39
N LYS A 33 18.59 -4.71 0.70
CA LYS A 33 18.88 -3.75 1.76
C LYS A 33 18.30 -2.38 1.39
N ASP A 34 18.00 -1.59 2.40
CA ASP A 34 17.48 -0.23 2.23
C ASP A 34 16.13 -0.18 1.49
N THR A 35 15.39 -1.28 1.48
CA THR A 35 14.05 -1.36 0.88
C THR A 35 13.04 -1.82 1.93
N LYS A 36 11.92 -1.11 2.04
CA LYS A 36 10.85 -1.47 2.97
C LYS A 36 9.47 -1.14 2.42
N ILE A 37 8.46 -1.81 2.96
CA ILE A 37 7.06 -1.57 2.62
C ILE A 37 6.52 -0.46 3.52
N SER A 38 5.84 0.51 2.92
CA SER A 38 5.16 1.58 3.67
C SER A 38 3.96 1.01 4.42
N ILE A 39 3.77 1.49 5.63
CA ILE A 39 2.60 1.13 6.46
C ILE A 39 1.52 2.18 6.25
N SER A 40 0.34 1.75 5.81
CA SER A 40 -0.80 2.63 5.60
C SER A 40 -1.50 2.95 6.92
N MET A 41 -2.26 4.03 6.92
CA MET A 41 -3.08 4.45 8.06
C MET A 41 -4.55 4.14 7.79
N THR A 42 -5.29 3.77 8.83
CA THR A 42 -6.71 3.49 8.71
C THR A 42 -7.47 3.94 9.95
N SER A 43 -8.74 4.30 9.74
CA SER A 43 -9.67 4.58 10.85
C SER A 43 -10.47 3.35 11.28
N ARG A 44 -10.24 2.22 10.63
CA ARG A 44 -10.84 0.95 11.00
C ARG A 44 -10.21 0.41 12.29
N GLU A 45 -11.01 -0.24 13.12
CA GLU A 45 -10.49 -0.95 14.30
C GLU A 45 -9.58 -2.11 13.89
N PRO A 46 -8.56 -2.42 14.70
CA PRO A 46 -7.73 -3.60 14.47
C PRO A 46 -8.56 -4.89 14.46
N ARG A 47 -8.21 -5.81 13.59
CA ARG A 47 -8.85 -7.13 13.48
C ARG A 47 -7.91 -8.22 13.95
N GLY A 48 -8.43 -9.16 14.75
CA GLY A 48 -7.64 -10.30 15.23
C GLY A 48 -6.36 -9.87 15.94
N LYS A 49 -5.23 -10.30 15.41
CA LYS A 49 -3.90 -10.01 15.97
C LYS A 49 -3.21 -8.80 15.37
N GLU A 50 -3.91 -7.98 14.59
CA GLU A 50 -3.33 -6.78 14.00
C GLU A 50 -2.86 -5.81 15.09
N GLN A 51 -1.69 -5.20 14.86
CA GLN A 51 -1.06 -4.29 15.82
C GLN A 51 -0.75 -2.95 15.17
N ASP A 52 -0.92 -1.88 15.94
CA ASP A 52 -0.55 -0.54 15.50
C ASP A 52 0.91 -0.45 15.11
N GLY A 53 1.17 0.14 13.95
CA GLY A 53 2.53 0.29 13.43
C GLY A 53 3.08 -0.97 12.75
N VAL A 54 2.34 -2.05 12.69
CA VAL A 54 2.74 -3.31 12.02
C VAL A 54 1.96 -3.50 10.71
N GLU A 55 0.67 -3.82 10.80
CA GLU A 55 -0.17 -3.97 9.61
C GLU A 55 -0.66 -2.61 9.11
N TYR A 56 -1.06 -1.75 10.04
CA TYR A 56 -1.52 -0.39 9.80
C TYR A 56 -1.13 0.51 10.96
N TYR A 57 -1.18 1.83 10.74
CA TYR A 57 -1.33 2.78 11.82
C TYR A 57 -2.83 2.96 12.05
N PHE A 58 -3.32 2.60 13.24
CA PHE A 58 -4.73 2.68 13.60
C PHE A 58 -5.01 3.99 14.32
N VAL A 59 -5.89 4.81 13.77
CA VAL A 59 -6.27 6.10 14.35
C VAL A 59 -7.80 6.20 14.38
N THR A 60 -8.31 7.19 15.13
CA THR A 60 -9.75 7.47 15.10
C THR A 60 -10.13 8.14 13.79
N LYS A 61 -11.42 8.12 13.47
CA LYS A 61 -11.95 8.82 12.29
C LYS A 61 -11.62 10.31 12.35
N GLU A 62 -11.81 10.92 13.52
CA GLU A 62 -11.55 12.34 13.76
C GLU A 62 -10.07 12.68 13.56
N GLU A 63 -9.16 11.85 14.07
CA GLU A 63 -7.72 12.01 13.87
C GLU A 63 -7.36 11.90 12.38
N PHE A 64 -7.97 10.97 11.68
CA PHE A 64 -7.73 10.80 10.24
C PHE A 64 -8.19 12.04 9.46
N GLU A 65 -9.39 12.54 9.75
CA GLU A 65 -9.92 13.73 9.11
C GLU A 65 -9.07 14.98 9.36
N GLU A 66 -8.52 15.11 10.56
CA GLU A 66 -7.59 16.20 10.87
C GLU A 66 -6.31 16.10 10.05
N LYS A 67 -5.80 14.91 9.89
CA LYS A 67 -4.61 14.67 9.04
C LYS A 67 -4.88 14.98 7.56
N ILE A 68 -6.09 14.75 7.08
CA ILE A 68 -6.50 15.18 5.74
C ILE A 68 -6.41 16.71 5.61
N LYS A 69 -6.94 17.43 6.58
CA LYS A 69 -6.90 18.90 6.60
C LYS A 69 -5.49 19.45 6.59
N ASN A 70 -4.58 18.76 7.24
CA ASN A 70 -3.17 19.14 7.33
C ASN A 70 -2.32 18.62 6.16
N ASP A 71 -2.95 18.04 5.14
CA ASP A 71 -2.29 17.52 3.94
C ASP A 71 -1.18 16.49 4.26
N GLU A 72 -1.45 15.57 5.19
CA GLU A 72 -0.48 14.60 5.66
C GLU A 72 -0.47 13.28 4.84
N PHE A 73 -1.31 13.14 3.84
CA PHE A 73 -1.40 11.94 3.01
C PHE A 73 -0.96 12.16 1.57
N LEU A 74 -0.26 11.18 0.99
CA LEU A 74 -0.02 11.13 -0.45
C LEU A 74 -1.31 10.86 -1.20
N GLU A 75 -2.10 9.92 -0.70
CA GLU A 75 -3.45 9.63 -1.17
C GLU A 75 -4.26 9.06 -0.01
N TYR A 76 -5.56 9.16 -0.11
CA TYR A 76 -6.47 8.49 0.82
C TYR A 76 -7.78 8.15 0.12
N ALA A 77 -8.52 7.21 0.69
CA ALA A 77 -9.82 6.80 0.19
C ALA A 77 -10.77 6.48 1.33
N VAL A 78 -12.05 6.65 1.07
CA VAL A 78 -13.13 6.20 1.95
C VAL A 78 -13.69 4.93 1.33
N VAL A 79 -13.70 3.85 2.11
CA VAL A 79 -14.24 2.56 1.66
C VAL A 79 -15.48 2.20 2.48
N HIS A 80 -15.97 0.98 2.32
CA HIS A 80 -17.19 0.51 2.98
C HIS A 80 -17.29 0.91 4.44
N ASN A 81 -18.49 1.30 4.89
CA ASN A 81 -18.78 1.73 6.27
C ASN A 81 -18.07 3.02 6.69
N ASN A 82 -17.77 3.91 5.74
CA ASN A 82 -17.09 5.18 5.99
C ASN A 82 -15.73 5.04 6.68
N GLN A 83 -15.02 3.95 6.40
CA GLN A 83 -13.67 3.73 6.88
C GLN A 83 -12.65 4.38 5.96
N TYR A 84 -11.69 5.07 6.55
CA TYR A 84 -10.61 5.73 5.82
C TYR A 84 -9.40 4.81 5.71
N TYR A 85 -8.72 4.89 4.57
CA TYR A 85 -7.40 4.31 4.35
C TYR A 85 -6.55 5.34 3.62
N GLY A 86 -5.31 5.48 4.03
CA GLY A 86 -4.42 6.47 3.41
C GLY A 86 -2.96 6.13 3.56
N THR A 87 -2.17 6.79 2.73
CA THR A 87 -0.71 6.65 2.70
C THR A 87 -0.08 7.90 3.31
N PRO A 88 0.49 7.82 4.53
CA PRO A 88 1.17 8.96 5.15
C PRO A 88 2.40 9.37 4.34
N LYS A 89 2.61 10.67 4.12
CA LYS A 89 3.70 11.12 3.25
C LYS A 89 5.00 11.50 3.96
N ALA A 90 4.92 12.02 5.18
CA ALA A 90 6.12 12.52 5.88
C ALA A 90 7.18 11.44 6.07
N LYS A 91 6.80 10.26 6.55
CA LYS A 91 7.72 9.14 6.78
C LYS A 91 8.32 8.63 5.48
N ILE A 92 7.54 8.60 4.41
CA ILE A 92 7.99 8.19 3.08
C ILE A 92 9.03 9.17 2.55
N GLU A 93 8.75 10.46 2.63
CA GLU A 93 9.69 11.51 2.20
C GLU A 93 10.99 11.46 2.97
N GLU A 94 10.91 11.27 4.29
CA GLU A 94 12.08 11.12 5.16
C GLU A 94 12.95 9.94 4.71
N ASP A 95 12.34 8.77 4.55
CA ASP A 95 13.05 7.54 4.19
C ASP A 95 13.69 7.63 2.80
N ILE A 96 12.98 8.19 1.83
CA ILE A 96 13.50 8.39 0.48
C ILE A 96 14.69 9.35 0.50
N SER A 97 14.62 10.42 1.28
CA SER A 97 15.72 11.38 1.40
C SER A 97 16.98 10.74 2.00
N LYS A 98 16.82 9.71 2.81
CA LYS A 98 17.92 8.93 3.39
C LYS A 98 18.45 7.82 2.47
N GLY A 99 17.92 7.72 1.26
CA GLY A 99 18.34 6.72 0.27
C GLY A 99 17.64 5.37 0.39
N LYS A 100 16.55 5.28 1.15
CA LYS A 100 15.76 4.06 1.26
C LYS A 100 14.73 3.99 0.14
N ASN A 101 14.51 2.78 -0.39
CA ASN A 101 13.46 2.52 -1.35
C ASN A 101 12.18 2.14 -0.60
N ILE A 102 11.08 2.76 -0.97
CA ILE A 102 9.79 2.54 -0.30
C ILE A 102 8.81 1.92 -1.30
N ILE A 103 8.22 0.80 -0.90
CA ILE A 103 7.20 0.10 -1.68
C ILE A 103 5.83 0.45 -1.11
N LEU A 104 4.94 0.94 -1.95
CA LEU A 104 3.52 1.11 -1.64
C LEU A 104 2.76 -0.03 -2.30
N VAL A 105 2.06 -0.83 -1.50
CA VAL A 105 1.17 -1.88 -2.00
C VAL A 105 -0.25 -1.36 -1.87
N ILE A 106 -0.82 -0.89 -2.97
CA ILE A 106 -2.12 -0.21 -2.98
C ILE A 106 -2.98 -0.70 -4.15
N ASP A 107 -4.28 -0.40 -4.10
CA ASP A 107 -5.18 -0.72 -5.20
C ASP A 107 -4.92 0.21 -6.41
N ILE A 108 -5.55 -0.11 -7.54
CA ILE A 108 -5.33 0.64 -8.77
C ILE A 108 -5.81 2.09 -8.65
N GLN A 109 -6.86 2.36 -7.89
CA GLN A 109 -7.37 3.71 -7.68
C GLN A 109 -6.34 4.58 -6.95
N GLY A 110 -5.75 4.05 -5.87
CA GLY A 110 -4.68 4.72 -5.15
C GLY A 110 -3.44 4.91 -6.01
N ALA A 111 -3.07 3.92 -6.81
CA ALA A 111 -1.93 4.01 -7.72
C ALA A 111 -2.13 5.13 -8.76
N LEU A 112 -3.32 5.26 -9.32
CA LEU A 112 -3.64 6.31 -10.29
C LEU A 112 -3.54 7.71 -9.65
N LYS A 113 -4.02 7.87 -8.42
CA LYS A 113 -3.88 9.13 -7.68
C LYS A 113 -2.42 9.51 -7.45
N ILE A 114 -1.59 8.55 -7.07
CA ILE A 114 -0.16 8.80 -6.88
C ILE A 114 0.52 9.13 -8.21
N LYS A 115 0.12 8.49 -9.30
CA LYS A 115 0.68 8.78 -10.62
C LYS A 115 0.45 10.23 -11.05
N GLU A 116 -0.69 10.81 -10.69
CA GLU A 116 -0.98 12.23 -10.95
C GLU A 116 -0.07 13.17 -10.16
N ILE A 117 0.24 12.81 -8.91
CA ILE A 117 1.02 13.64 -7.99
C ILE A 117 2.51 13.43 -8.19
N LEU A 118 2.95 12.19 -8.37
CA LEU A 118 4.35 11.78 -8.46
C LEU A 118 4.57 10.90 -9.70
N PRO A 119 4.49 11.46 -10.90
CA PRO A 119 4.62 10.69 -12.14
C PRO A 119 5.99 10.03 -12.33
N GLU A 120 7.01 10.52 -11.62
CA GLU A 120 8.36 9.94 -11.66
C GLU A 120 8.55 8.70 -10.80
N ALA A 121 7.57 8.32 -9.96
CA ALA A 121 7.63 7.08 -9.20
C ALA A 121 7.61 5.87 -10.13
N LEU A 122 8.18 4.76 -9.67
CA LEU A 122 8.13 3.51 -10.44
C LEU A 122 6.81 2.79 -10.17
N PHE A 123 6.05 2.52 -11.22
CA PHE A 123 4.75 1.83 -11.12
C PHE A 123 4.87 0.42 -11.67
N ILE A 124 4.51 -0.56 -10.83
CA ILE A 124 4.53 -1.98 -11.19
C ILE A 124 3.13 -2.55 -11.00
N PHE A 125 2.62 -3.21 -12.03
CA PHE A 125 1.32 -3.87 -11.98
C PHE A 125 1.52 -5.38 -12.04
N ILE A 126 1.06 -6.08 -10.99
CA ILE A 126 1.20 -7.53 -10.88
C ILE A 126 -0.12 -8.18 -11.29
N MET A 127 -0.04 -9.05 -12.31
CA MET A 127 -1.17 -9.79 -12.84
C MET A 127 -1.05 -11.26 -12.48
N PRO A 128 -2.16 -11.95 -12.14
CA PRO A 128 -2.14 -13.40 -12.03
C PRO A 128 -1.98 -14.03 -13.42
N PRO A 129 -1.54 -15.30 -13.51
CA PRO A 129 -1.39 -15.98 -14.79
C PRO A 129 -2.70 -16.08 -15.60
N SER A 130 -3.85 -16.14 -14.91
CA SER A 130 -5.16 -16.19 -15.52
C SER A 130 -6.23 -15.71 -14.53
N MET A 131 -7.42 -15.41 -15.04
CA MET A 131 -8.57 -15.07 -14.19
C MET A 131 -9.04 -16.29 -13.38
N GLU A 132 -8.90 -17.48 -13.92
CA GLU A 132 -9.21 -18.72 -13.21
C GLU A 132 -8.30 -18.94 -12.00
N GLU A 133 -7.00 -18.74 -12.17
CA GLU A 133 -6.03 -18.79 -11.09
C GLU A 133 -6.35 -17.75 -10.00
N LEU A 134 -6.75 -16.55 -10.39
CA LEU A 134 -7.14 -15.50 -9.46
C LEU A 134 -8.35 -15.91 -8.62
N LYS A 135 -9.39 -16.47 -9.26
CA LYS A 135 -10.57 -16.97 -8.55
C LYS A 135 -10.20 -18.05 -7.54
N ASP A 136 -9.38 -19.01 -7.93
CA ASP A 136 -8.93 -20.08 -7.05
C ASP A 136 -8.18 -19.54 -5.83
N ARG A 137 -7.29 -18.57 -6.03
CA ARG A 137 -6.54 -17.93 -4.95
C ARG A 137 -7.43 -17.20 -3.97
N LEU A 138 -8.43 -16.48 -4.45
CA LEU A 138 -9.38 -15.75 -3.61
C LEU A 138 -10.26 -16.70 -2.81
N ILE A 139 -10.70 -17.79 -3.39
CA ILE A 139 -11.50 -18.82 -2.72
C ILE A 139 -10.68 -19.47 -1.60
N LYS A 140 -9.42 -19.86 -1.87
CA LYS A 140 -8.51 -20.46 -0.89
C LYS A 140 -8.22 -19.55 0.29
N ARG A 141 -8.14 -18.24 0.07
CA ARG A 141 -7.94 -17.28 1.15
C ARG A 141 -9.15 -17.12 2.06
N GLY A 142 -10.35 -17.44 1.56
CA GLY A 142 -11.60 -17.31 2.33
C GLY A 142 -11.92 -15.87 2.71
N THR A 143 -11.33 -14.89 2.05
CA THR A 143 -11.45 -13.48 2.39
C THR A 143 -12.68 -12.79 1.80
N GLU A 144 -13.33 -13.43 0.82
CA GLU A 144 -14.46 -12.84 0.11
C GLU A 144 -15.55 -13.85 -0.21
N SER A 145 -16.80 -13.38 -0.28
CA SER A 145 -17.91 -14.22 -0.71
C SER A 145 -17.80 -14.53 -2.21
N LYS A 146 -18.39 -15.65 -2.65
CA LYS A 146 -18.45 -16.02 -4.05
C LYS A 146 -19.00 -14.88 -4.94
N LYS A 147 -20.00 -14.17 -4.45
CA LYS A 147 -20.61 -13.05 -5.19
C LYS A 147 -19.59 -11.94 -5.46
N LYS A 148 -18.85 -11.53 -4.44
CA LYS A 148 -17.82 -10.50 -4.58
C LYS A 148 -16.70 -10.92 -5.52
N ILE A 149 -16.30 -12.19 -5.47
CA ILE A 149 -15.26 -12.73 -6.36
C ILE A 149 -15.73 -12.66 -7.83
N LEU A 150 -16.98 -12.98 -8.10
CA LEU A 150 -17.55 -12.94 -9.44
C LEU A 150 -17.75 -11.53 -10.00
N GLU A 151 -17.93 -10.53 -9.12
CA GLU A 151 -18.06 -9.11 -9.51
C GLU A 151 -16.73 -8.44 -9.83
N ARG A 152 -15.62 -9.07 -9.52
CA ARG A 152 -14.28 -8.58 -9.84
C ARG A 152 -13.85 -9.07 -11.23
#